data_15b2bd9387fe4fcdd727907b1a96275c
#
_entry.id   15b2bd9387fe4fcdd727907b1a96275c
#
_cell.length_a   1.000
_cell.length_b   1.000
_cell.length_c   1.000
_cell.angle_alpha   90.00
_cell.angle_beta   90.00
_cell.angle_gamma   90.00
#
_symmetry.space_group_name_H-M   'P 1'
#
loop_
_entity.id
_entity.type
_entity.pdbx_description
1 polymer ?
#
loop_
_entity_poly.entity_id
_entity_poly.type
_entity_poly.pdbx_seq_one_letter_code
_entity_poly.pdbx_strand_id
1 'polypeptide(L)'
;LGVLDDWEGIRGKRRGDGMRARTKFAFQVILALATAAVLKYMLDVPELILPGVQVVLELGVWYIPVAAFIIIGASNAINFTDGLDGLAGLIAATAFIAYGGIAMLQGQIFVGRFSFTIVGALFGFLWFNVHPASLFMGDTGSLSLGATLAVVALMTGQWALLPVIAIIPVSEALSVIIQVGYFKLTKRITGEGKRFFKMAPIHLHFELLGWSETQVVQRFWLISLLAAMFGVGMALV
;
A
#
# COMPACT_ATOMS: atom_id res chain seq x y z
N LEU A 1 15.38 -0.52 3.57
CA LEU A 1 14.91 0.37 4.62
C LEU A 1 14.23 -0.45 5.74
N GLY A 2 13.20 -1.27 5.43
CA GLY A 2 12.49 -2.08 6.42
C GLY A 2 13.40 -2.97 7.25
N VAL A 3 14.34 -3.70 6.63
CA VAL A 3 15.34 -4.53 7.35
C VAL A 3 16.11 -3.72 8.40
N LEU A 4 16.51 -2.49 8.07
CA LEU A 4 17.23 -1.63 9.03
C LEU A 4 16.33 -1.19 10.18
N ASP A 5 15.05 -0.89 9.87
CA ASP A 5 14.07 -0.49 10.88
C ASP A 5 13.76 -1.65 11.85
N ASP A 6 13.45 -2.83 11.30
CA ASP A 6 13.20 -4.04 12.09
C ASP A 6 14.44 -4.43 12.94
N TRP A 7 15.65 -4.29 12.36
CA TRP A 7 16.89 -4.58 13.05
C TRP A 7 17.18 -3.60 14.21
N GLU A 8 16.93 -2.29 14.01
CA GLU A 8 17.04 -1.31 15.08
C GLU A 8 15.99 -1.55 16.17
N GLY A 9 14.76 -1.94 15.79
CA GLY A 9 13.68 -2.31 16.71
C GLY A 9 14.02 -3.50 17.62
N ILE A 10 14.81 -4.46 17.09
CA ILE A 10 15.28 -5.63 17.89
C ILE A 10 16.42 -5.25 18.82
N ARG A 11 17.38 -4.40 18.36
CA ARG A 11 18.59 -4.02 19.11
C ARG A 11 18.40 -2.79 20.03
N GLY A 12 17.34 -2.00 19.82
CA GLY A 12 17.08 -0.78 20.58
C GLY A 12 16.93 -1.05 22.07
N LYS A 13 17.31 -0.06 22.91
CA LYS A 13 17.18 -0.13 24.39
C LYS A 13 15.73 -0.30 24.86
N ARG A 14 14.76 0.05 24.02
CA ARG A 14 13.33 -0.27 24.18
C ARG A 14 12.93 -1.17 23.01
N ARG A 15 12.50 -2.39 23.30
CA ARG A 15 11.93 -3.27 22.27
C ARG A 15 10.78 -2.55 21.55
N GLY A 16 10.89 -2.41 20.24
CA GLY A 16 9.88 -1.76 19.37
C GLY A 16 10.20 -0.33 18.93
N ASP A 17 11.27 0.33 19.41
CA ASP A 17 11.73 1.62 18.89
C ASP A 17 12.68 1.37 17.71
N GLY A 18 12.13 1.29 16.48
CA GLY A 18 12.90 1.28 15.23
C GLY A 18 13.49 2.66 14.89
N MET A 19 13.79 2.89 13.61
CA MET A 19 14.35 4.16 13.13
C MET A 19 13.42 5.35 13.46
N ARG A 20 14.02 6.51 13.70
CA ARG A 20 13.24 7.74 13.87
C ARG A 20 12.38 8.00 12.63
N ALA A 21 11.10 8.30 12.81
CA ALA A 21 10.14 8.53 11.71
C ALA A 21 10.64 9.53 10.65
N ARG A 22 11.35 10.59 11.07
CA ARG A 22 11.93 11.57 10.13
C ARG A 22 13.03 10.97 9.26
N THR A 23 13.89 10.14 9.82
CA THR A 23 14.98 9.46 9.08
C THR A 23 14.38 8.44 8.10
N LYS A 24 13.42 7.64 8.56
CA LYS A 24 12.68 6.68 7.73
C LYS A 24 12.02 7.39 6.53
N PHE A 25 11.31 8.49 6.79
CA PHE A 25 10.67 9.27 5.74
C PHE A 25 11.66 9.88 4.75
N ALA A 26 12.80 10.42 5.21
CA ALA A 26 13.83 10.95 4.32
C ALA A 26 14.40 9.88 3.37
N PHE A 27 14.69 8.68 3.86
CA PHE A 27 15.10 7.56 3.02
C PHE A 27 14.01 7.12 2.04
N GLN A 28 12.75 7.09 2.45
CA GLN A 28 11.63 6.79 1.55
C GLN A 28 11.55 7.81 0.41
N VAL A 29 11.70 9.11 0.70
CA VAL A 29 11.69 10.18 -0.32
C VAL A 29 12.84 10.01 -1.31
N ILE A 30 14.06 9.78 -0.83
CA ILE A 30 15.23 9.60 -1.70
C ILE A 30 15.04 8.39 -2.62
N LEU A 31 14.64 7.24 -2.07
CA LEU A 31 14.41 6.02 -2.84
C LEU A 31 13.27 6.18 -3.85
N ALA A 32 12.17 6.81 -3.44
CA ALA A 32 11.03 7.03 -4.32
C ALA A 32 11.36 7.99 -5.48
N LEU A 33 12.09 9.07 -5.22
CA LEU A 33 12.54 9.98 -6.28
C LEU A 33 13.52 9.29 -7.24
N ALA A 34 14.46 8.50 -6.73
CA ALA A 34 15.38 7.72 -7.55
C ALA A 34 14.63 6.73 -8.44
N THR A 35 13.67 5.98 -7.85
CA THR A 35 12.82 5.03 -8.59
C THR A 35 11.99 5.74 -9.66
N ALA A 36 11.34 6.87 -9.32
CA ALA A 36 10.56 7.65 -10.28
C ALA A 36 11.41 8.18 -11.45
N ALA A 37 12.64 8.60 -11.17
CA ALA A 37 13.57 9.02 -12.22
C ALA A 37 13.97 7.85 -13.13
N VAL A 38 14.24 6.67 -12.59
CA VAL A 38 14.52 5.45 -13.37
C VAL A 38 13.32 5.08 -14.25
N LEU A 39 12.10 5.07 -13.69
CA LEU A 39 10.87 4.79 -14.45
C LEU A 39 10.72 5.73 -15.64
N LYS A 40 10.95 7.04 -15.43
CA LYS A 40 10.77 8.05 -16.47
C LYS A 40 11.89 8.04 -17.52
N TYR A 41 13.14 8.07 -17.09
CA TYR A 41 14.26 8.36 -18.00
C TYR A 41 14.99 7.11 -18.52
N MET A 42 14.88 5.98 -17.82
CA MET A 42 15.55 4.75 -18.24
C MET A 42 14.60 3.70 -18.80
N LEU A 43 13.37 3.64 -18.30
CA LEU A 43 12.39 2.63 -18.69
C LEU A 43 11.30 3.19 -19.61
N ASP A 44 11.20 4.52 -19.75
CA ASP A 44 10.23 5.21 -20.58
C ASP A 44 8.81 4.66 -20.44
N VAL A 45 8.37 4.52 -19.19
CA VAL A 45 7.06 3.94 -18.87
C VAL A 45 5.92 4.90 -19.26
N PRO A 46 4.73 4.40 -19.64
CA PRO A 46 3.56 5.23 -19.87
C PRO A 46 3.24 6.11 -18.64
N GLU A 47 3.16 7.43 -18.82
CA GLU A 47 3.04 8.32 -17.66
C GLU A 47 1.69 8.21 -16.96
N LEU A 48 0.59 8.25 -17.70
CA LEU A 48 -0.77 8.00 -17.19
C LEU A 48 -1.68 7.57 -18.32
N ILE A 49 -2.27 6.42 -18.20
CA ILE A 49 -3.37 5.96 -19.08
C ILE A 49 -4.68 6.21 -18.33
N LEU A 50 -5.54 7.06 -18.92
CA LEU A 50 -6.86 7.31 -18.35
C LEU A 50 -7.77 6.10 -18.57
N PRO A 51 -8.32 5.53 -17.48
CA PRO A 51 -9.29 4.43 -17.62
C PRO A 51 -10.49 4.86 -18.44
N GLY A 52 -10.93 4.00 -19.36
CA GLY A 52 -12.11 4.23 -20.19
C GLY A 52 -11.89 5.10 -21.43
N VAL A 53 -10.70 5.69 -21.64
CA VAL A 53 -10.46 6.60 -22.79
C VAL A 53 -9.23 6.19 -23.60
N GLN A 54 -8.41 5.30 -23.09
CA GLN A 54 -7.15 4.82 -23.70
C GLN A 54 -6.20 5.95 -24.17
N VAL A 55 -6.29 7.12 -23.54
CA VAL A 55 -5.43 8.25 -23.83
C VAL A 55 -4.29 8.28 -22.83
N VAL A 56 -3.06 8.36 -23.36
CA VAL A 56 -1.87 8.59 -22.53
C VAL A 56 -1.72 10.08 -22.29
N LEU A 57 -1.76 10.49 -21.03
CA LEU A 57 -1.45 11.84 -20.62
C LEU A 57 0.02 11.95 -20.22
N GLU A 58 0.74 12.85 -20.86
CA GLU A 58 2.10 13.16 -20.51
C GLU A 58 2.13 14.20 -19.39
N LEU A 59 2.64 13.81 -18.23
CA LEU A 59 2.80 14.68 -17.06
C LEU A 59 4.10 15.51 -17.13
N GLY A 60 5.01 15.15 -18.04
CA GLY A 60 6.28 15.80 -18.18
C GLY A 60 7.13 15.74 -16.90
N VAL A 61 7.67 16.87 -16.44
CA VAL A 61 8.48 16.93 -15.22
C VAL A 61 7.69 16.60 -13.94
N TRP A 62 6.35 16.76 -13.97
CA TRP A 62 5.49 16.46 -12.84
C TRP A 62 5.34 14.96 -12.56
N TYR A 63 5.71 14.12 -13.53
CA TYR A 63 5.69 12.65 -13.31
C TYR A 63 6.52 12.24 -12.09
N ILE A 64 7.73 12.81 -11.93
CA ILE A 64 8.65 12.42 -10.85
C ILE A 64 8.05 12.67 -9.46
N PRO A 65 7.58 13.89 -9.10
CA PRO A 65 6.99 14.10 -7.79
C PRO A 65 5.68 13.33 -7.58
N VAL A 66 4.87 13.13 -8.63
CA VAL A 66 3.64 12.34 -8.55
C VAL A 66 3.96 10.86 -8.31
N ALA A 67 4.86 10.26 -9.09
CA ALA A 67 5.29 8.88 -8.91
C ALA A 67 5.94 8.65 -7.53
N ALA A 68 6.79 9.57 -7.08
CA ALA A 68 7.39 9.49 -5.74
C ALA A 68 6.31 9.54 -4.64
N PHE A 69 5.32 10.41 -4.76
CA PHE A 69 4.19 10.48 -3.84
C PHE A 69 3.41 9.17 -3.80
N ILE A 70 3.12 8.56 -4.96
CA ILE A 70 2.42 7.28 -5.06
C ILE A 70 3.23 6.16 -4.40
N ILE A 71 4.53 6.08 -4.66
CA ILE A 71 5.43 5.06 -4.08
C ILE A 71 5.46 5.18 -2.55
N ILE A 72 5.65 6.40 -2.02
CA ILE A 72 5.68 6.64 -0.57
C ILE A 72 4.31 6.34 0.04
N GLY A 73 3.24 6.81 -0.59
CA GLY A 73 1.87 6.61 -0.14
C GLY A 73 1.50 5.14 -0.05
N ALA A 74 1.73 4.38 -1.11
CA ALA A 74 1.42 2.95 -1.14
C ALA A 74 2.30 2.13 -0.18
N SER A 75 3.60 2.47 -0.05
CA SER A 75 4.50 1.86 0.91
C SER A 75 3.97 1.99 2.34
N ASN A 76 3.59 3.19 2.75
CA ASN A 76 3.04 3.41 4.09
C ASN A 76 1.61 2.87 4.24
N ALA A 77 0.78 2.88 3.19
CA ALA A 77 -0.57 2.35 3.23
C ALA A 77 -0.59 0.83 3.49
N ILE A 78 0.25 0.05 2.80
CA ILE A 78 0.41 -1.38 3.07
C ILE A 78 1.00 -1.62 4.48
N ASN A 79 1.94 -0.79 4.92
CA ASN A 79 2.50 -0.89 6.26
C ASN A 79 1.42 -0.64 7.35
N PHE A 80 0.51 0.32 7.18
CA PHE A 80 -0.63 0.50 8.08
C PHE A 80 -1.64 -0.64 8.01
N THR A 81 -1.71 -1.36 6.90
CA THR A 81 -2.58 -2.54 6.73
C THR A 81 -2.03 -3.77 7.44
N ASP A 82 -0.73 -3.82 7.73
CA ASP A 82 -0.04 -4.94 8.41
C ASP A 82 -0.24 -4.89 9.93
N GLY A 83 -1.51 -4.82 10.36
CA GLY A 83 -1.88 -4.74 11.78
C GLY A 83 -2.63 -5.97 12.31
N LEU A 84 -3.13 -6.84 11.41
CA LEU A 84 -3.85 -8.07 11.75
C LEU A 84 -3.31 -9.26 10.96
N ASP A 85 -3.38 -10.45 11.55
CA ASP A 85 -2.89 -11.70 10.94
C ASP A 85 -3.51 -11.95 9.56
N GLY A 86 -2.67 -12.02 8.53
CA GLY A 86 -3.08 -12.27 7.14
C GLY A 86 -3.61 -11.06 6.37
N LEU A 87 -3.95 -9.95 7.02
CA LEU A 87 -4.62 -8.82 6.37
C LEU A 87 -3.79 -8.24 5.22
N ALA A 88 -2.58 -7.76 5.51
CA ALA A 88 -1.72 -7.15 4.50
C ALA A 88 -1.35 -8.11 3.37
N GLY A 89 -1.07 -9.38 3.71
CA GLY A 89 -0.71 -10.41 2.73
C GLY A 89 -1.85 -10.70 1.75
N LEU A 90 -3.08 -10.90 2.23
CA LEU A 90 -4.26 -11.15 1.38
C LEU A 90 -4.60 -9.96 0.48
N ILE A 91 -4.59 -8.75 1.05
CA ILE A 91 -4.90 -7.52 0.31
C ILE A 91 -3.83 -7.24 -0.75
N ALA A 92 -2.54 -7.37 -0.41
CA ALA A 92 -1.45 -7.19 -1.35
C ALA A 92 -1.50 -8.24 -2.48
N ALA A 93 -1.71 -9.54 -2.16
CA ALA A 93 -1.86 -10.58 -3.16
C ALA A 93 -2.98 -10.26 -4.15
N THR A 94 -4.14 -9.81 -3.65
CA THR A 94 -5.29 -9.42 -4.48
C THR A 94 -4.94 -8.25 -5.42
N ALA A 95 -4.26 -7.22 -4.92
CA ALA A 95 -3.84 -6.08 -5.73
C ALA A 95 -2.80 -6.47 -6.79
N PHE A 96 -1.83 -7.34 -6.46
CA PHE A 96 -0.85 -7.86 -7.42
C PHE A 96 -1.48 -8.77 -8.48
N ILE A 97 -2.51 -9.56 -8.13
CA ILE A 97 -3.29 -10.33 -9.11
C ILE A 97 -3.97 -9.39 -10.11
N ALA A 98 -4.60 -8.32 -9.62
CA ALA A 98 -5.28 -7.34 -10.47
C ALA A 98 -4.30 -6.66 -11.43
N TYR A 99 -3.20 -6.09 -10.91
CA TYR A 99 -2.21 -5.45 -11.76
C TYR A 99 -1.43 -6.43 -12.65
N GLY A 100 -1.19 -7.65 -12.19
CA GLY A 100 -0.62 -8.71 -13.01
C GLY A 100 -1.52 -9.04 -14.19
N GLY A 101 -2.83 -9.12 -13.97
CA GLY A 101 -3.84 -9.29 -15.02
C GLY A 101 -3.85 -8.11 -16.00
N ILE A 102 -3.88 -6.88 -15.51
CA ILE A 102 -3.81 -5.66 -16.35
C ILE A 102 -2.54 -5.67 -17.20
N ALA A 103 -1.38 -5.95 -16.62
CA ALA A 103 -0.11 -6.01 -17.32
C ALA A 103 -0.11 -7.08 -18.43
N MET A 104 -0.65 -8.27 -18.16
CA MET A 104 -0.77 -9.34 -19.16
C MET A 104 -1.68 -8.94 -20.32
N LEU A 105 -2.79 -8.27 -20.05
CA LEU A 105 -3.72 -7.78 -21.07
C LEU A 105 -3.12 -6.66 -21.92
N GLN A 106 -2.24 -5.85 -21.34
CA GLN A 106 -1.46 -4.82 -22.06
C GLN A 106 -0.25 -5.40 -22.83
N GLY A 107 0.00 -6.71 -22.76
CA GLY A 107 1.18 -7.34 -23.37
C GLY A 107 2.49 -7.12 -22.59
N GLN A 108 2.43 -6.55 -21.38
CA GLN A 108 3.58 -6.34 -20.51
C GLN A 108 3.94 -7.63 -19.75
N ILE A 109 4.38 -8.66 -20.48
CA ILE A 109 4.56 -10.03 -19.97
C ILE A 109 5.50 -10.08 -18.76
N PHE A 110 6.59 -9.29 -18.75
CA PHE A 110 7.55 -9.29 -17.63
C PHE A 110 6.92 -8.73 -16.36
N VAL A 111 6.16 -7.66 -16.44
CA VAL A 111 5.47 -7.05 -15.28
C VAL A 111 4.40 -8.02 -14.76
N GLY A 112 3.65 -8.67 -15.66
CA GLY A 112 2.67 -9.69 -15.28
C GLY A 112 3.31 -10.89 -14.58
N ARG A 113 4.37 -11.47 -15.15
CA ARG A 113 5.12 -12.58 -14.53
C ARG A 113 5.70 -12.20 -13.17
N PHE A 114 6.30 -11.02 -13.06
CA PHE A 114 6.81 -10.49 -11.80
C PHE A 114 5.70 -10.40 -10.75
N SER A 115 4.55 -9.81 -11.11
CA SER A 115 3.40 -9.68 -10.20
C SER A 115 2.91 -11.05 -9.71
N PHE A 116 2.76 -12.03 -10.60
CA PHE A 116 2.35 -13.38 -10.21
C PHE A 116 3.41 -14.14 -9.41
N THR A 117 4.70 -13.83 -9.58
CA THR A 117 5.77 -14.37 -8.72
C THR A 117 5.62 -13.83 -7.29
N ILE A 118 5.35 -12.53 -7.13
CA ILE A 118 5.05 -11.92 -5.81
C ILE A 118 3.81 -12.59 -5.19
N VAL A 119 2.75 -12.82 -5.97
CA VAL A 119 1.54 -13.52 -5.50
C VAL A 119 1.89 -14.91 -4.96
N GLY A 120 2.69 -15.69 -5.70
CA GLY A 120 3.13 -17.01 -5.24
C GLY A 120 3.92 -16.95 -3.93
N ALA A 121 4.84 -15.99 -3.80
CA ALA A 121 5.59 -15.77 -2.57
C ALA A 121 4.67 -15.36 -1.40
N LEU A 122 3.68 -14.50 -1.65
CA LEU A 122 2.69 -14.09 -0.66
C LEU A 122 1.82 -15.26 -0.19
N PHE A 123 1.39 -16.16 -1.08
CA PHE A 123 0.65 -17.36 -0.67
C PHE A 123 1.50 -18.30 0.18
N GLY A 124 2.81 -18.44 -0.16
CA GLY A 124 3.75 -19.18 0.70
C GLY A 124 3.90 -18.55 2.08
N PHE A 125 3.98 -17.22 2.16
CA PHE A 125 4.04 -16.47 3.41
C PHE A 125 2.71 -16.61 4.20
N LEU A 126 1.57 -16.45 3.54
CA LEU A 126 0.24 -16.51 4.15
C LEU A 126 -0.05 -17.86 4.80
N TRP A 127 0.54 -18.95 4.30
CA TRP A 127 0.42 -20.26 4.95
C TRP A 127 0.80 -20.23 6.44
N PHE A 128 1.73 -19.33 6.81
CA PHE A 128 2.22 -19.16 8.18
C PHE A 128 1.68 -17.90 8.86
N ASN A 129 1.10 -16.96 8.10
CA ASN A 129 0.66 -15.65 8.60
C ASN A 129 -0.87 -15.57 8.79
N VAL A 130 -1.67 -16.55 8.34
CA VAL A 130 -3.11 -16.59 8.68
C VAL A 130 -3.30 -16.83 10.17
N HIS A 131 -4.38 -16.26 10.71
CA HIS A 131 -4.69 -16.34 12.15
C HIS A 131 -4.91 -17.78 12.66
N PRO A 132 -4.27 -18.20 13.77
CA PRO A 132 -3.24 -17.48 14.54
C PRO A 132 -1.87 -17.55 13.86
N ALA A 133 -1.26 -16.39 13.57
CA ALA A 133 -0.03 -16.31 12.80
C ALA A 133 1.18 -16.87 13.57
N SER A 134 2.01 -17.63 12.87
CA SER A 134 3.32 -18.11 13.34
C SER A 134 4.50 -17.31 12.75
N LEU A 135 4.24 -16.46 11.74
CA LEU A 135 5.21 -15.60 11.08
C LEU A 135 4.60 -14.23 10.80
N PHE A 136 5.35 -13.17 11.05
CA PHE A 136 4.91 -11.78 10.84
C PHE A 136 5.70 -11.13 9.71
N MET A 137 5.07 -10.19 8.99
CA MET A 137 5.65 -9.52 7.83
C MET A 137 6.67 -8.46 8.22
N GLY A 138 6.32 -7.64 9.20
CA GLY A 138 7.12 -6.50 9.66
C GLY A 138 7.30 -5.40 8.61
N ASP A 139 8.09 -4.39 8.95
CA ASP A 139 8.38 -3.26 8.05
C ASP A 139 9.18 -3.69 6.82
N THR A 140 9.97 -4.75 6.94
CA THR A 140 10.73 -5.33 5.82
C THR A 140 9.82 -5.78 4.69
N GLY A 141 8.75 -6.50 5.02
CA GLY A 141 7.79 -7.00 4.04
C GLY A 141 6.80 -5.92 3.60
N SER A 142 6.12 -5.28 4.54
CA SER A 142 5.01 -4.38 4.25
C SER A 142 5.42 -3.12 3.47
N LEU A 143 6.55 -2.47 3.85
CA LEU A 143 7.04 -1.31 3.10
C LEU A 143 7.50 -1.67 1.69
N SER A 144 8.16 -2.83 1.53
CA SER A 144 8.64 -3.28 0.22
C SER A 144 7.50 -3.69 -0.69
N LEU A 145 6.48 -4.38 -0.18
CA LEU A 145 5.29 -4.76 -0.96
C LEU A 145 4.51 -3.54 -1.44
N GLY A 146 4.30 -2.55 -0.56
CA GLY A 146 3.59 -1.33 -0.94
C GLY A 146 4.33 -0.51 -2.00
N ALA A 147 5.66 -0.33 -1.84
CA ALA A 147 6.48 0.34 -2.83
C ALA A 147 6.49 -0.41 -4.17
N THR A 148 6.62 -1.74 -4.14
CA THR A 148 6.62 -2.60 -5.34
C THR A 148 5.26 -2.56 -6.05
N LEU A 149 4.14 -2.57 -5.31
CA LEU A 149 2.81 -2.43 -5.88
C LEU A 149 2.65 -1.10 -6.62
N ALA A 150 3.13 0.00 -6.02
CA ALA A 150 3.12 1.30 -6.67
C ALA A 150 3.96 1.32 -7.96
N VAL A 151 5.15 0.70 -7.94
CA VAL A 151 6.01 0.60 -9.13
C VAL A 151 5.32 -0.21 -10.23
N VAL A 152 4.70 -1.33 -9.91
CA VAL A 152 3.91 -2.13 -10.87
C VAL A 152 2.77 -1.30 -11.45
N ALA A 153 2.02 -0.57 -10.62
CA ALA A 153 0.95 0.31 -11.08
C ALA A 153 1.46 1.43 -12.02
N LEU A 154 2.60 2.04 -11.69
CA LEU A 154 3.26 3.04 -12.53
C LEU A 154 3.75 2.44 -13.87
N MET A 155 4.34 1.24 -13.85
CA MET A 155 4.80 0.56 -15.07
C MET A 155 3.66 0.20 -16.03
N THR A 156 2.47 -0.08 -15.52
CA THR A 156 1.28 -0.32 -16.36
C THR A 156 0.66 0.98 -16.90
N GLY A 157 1.08 2.16 -16.41
CA GLY A 157 0.41 3.43 -16.68
C GLY A 157 -0.96 3.57 -16.05
N GLN A 158 -1.48 2.53 -15.36
CA GLN A 158 -2.82 2.48 -14.78
C GLN A 158 -2.83 2.82 -13.27
N TRP A 159 -1.86 3.65 -12.83
CA TRP A 159 -1.74 4.01 -11.42
C TRP A 159 -2.93 4.83 -10.89
N ALA A 160 -3.72 5.48 -11.76
CA ALA A 160 -4.98 6.13 -11.37
C ALA A 160 -6.00 5.14 -10.80
N LEU A 161 -5.90 3.84 -11.14
CA LEU A 161 -6.73 2.78 -10.57
C LEU A 161 -6.22 2.27 -9.22
N LEU A 162 -5.00 2.65 -8.80
CA LEU A 162 -4.42 2.18 -7.54
C LEU A 162 -5.31 2.50 -6.32
N PRO A 163 -5.91 3.69 -6.17
CA PRO A 163 -6.82 3.96 -5.06
C PRO A 163 -8.06 3.07 -5.04
N VAL A 164 -8.50 2.57 -6.18
CA VAL A 164 -9.63 1.64 -6.31
C VAL A 164 -9.17 0.23 -5.98
N ILE A 165 -8.15 -0.28 -6.67
CA ILE A 165 -7.63 -1.65 -6.50
C ILE A 165 -7.11 -1.87 -5.08
N ALA A 166 -6.45 -0.86 -4.49
CA ALA A 166 -5.91 -0.87 -3.14
C ALA A 166 -6.79 -0.08 -2.15
N ILE A 167 -8.13 -0.18 -2.29
CA ILE A 167 -9.08 0.61 -1.48
C ILE A 167 -8.90 0.42 0.02
N ILE A 168 -8.57 -0.79 0.47
CA ILE A 168 -8.34 -1.08 1.89
C ILE A 168 -7.08 -0.38 2.40
N PRO A 169 -5.87 -0.55 1.81
CA PRO A 169 -4.69 0.22 2.22
C PRO A 169 -4.90 1.73 2.19
N VAL A 170 -5.59 2.24 1.17
CA VAL A 170 -5.95 3.67 1.10
C VAL A 170 -6.84 4.07 2.27
N SER A 171 -7.85 3.27 2.62
CA SER A 171 -8.74 3.53 3.75
C SER A 171 -7.99 3.49 5.09
N GLU A 172 -7.05 2.55 5.26
CA GLU A 172 -6.18 2.48 6.43
C GLU A 172 -5.35 3.76 6.59
N ALA A 173 -4.64 4.17 5.54
CA ALA A 173 -3.84 5.38 5.55
C ALA A 173 -4.69 6.64 5.78
N LEU A 174 -5.81 6.78 5.08
CA LEU A 174 -6.72 7.91 5.23
C LEU A 174 -7.31 7.98 6.64
N SER A 175 -7.65 6.85 7.25
CA SER A 175 -8.15 6.83 8.62
C SER A 175 -7.14 7.40 9.63
N VAL A 176 -5.85 7.11 9.45
CA VAL A 176 -4.78 7.67 10.28
C VAL A 176 -4.64 9.17 10.04
N ILE A 177 -4.64 9.62 8.78
CA ILE A 177 -4.54 11.05 8.42
C ILE A 177 -5.71 11.83 9.01
N ILE A 178 -6.95 11.33 8.85
CA ILE A 178 -8.15 11.95 9.40
C ILE A 178 -8.08 12.00 10.92
N GLN A 179 -7.74 10.88 11.57
CA GLN A 179 -7.65 10.81 13.03
C GLN A 179 -6.66 11.82 13.60
N VAL A 180 -5.44 11.86 13.05
CA VAL A 180 -4.38 12.79 13.50
C VAL A 180 -4.75 14.24 13.19
N GLY A 181 -5.29 14.50 12.00
CA GLY A 181 -5.72 15.83 11.58
C GLY A 181 -6.84 16.36 12.45
N TYR A 182 -7.89 15.56 12.67
CA TYR A 182 -9.03 15.93 13.50
C TYR A 182 -8.63 16.13 14.97
N PHE A 183 -7.77 15.26 15.50
CA PHE A 183 -7.27 15.41 16.87
C PHE A 183 -6.49 16.72 17.08
N LYS A 184 -5.59 17.05 16.14
CA LYS A 184 -4.82 18.29 16.20
C LYS A 184 -5.70 19.52 16.02
N LEU A 185 -6.66 19.46 15.10
CA LEU A 185 -7.59 20.56 14.83
C LEU A 185 -8.48 20.85 16.07
N THR A 186 -9.11 19.82 16.64
CA THR A 186 -9.97 19.98 17.83
C THR A 186 -9.16 20.45 19.01
N LYS A 187 -7.95 19.91 19.24
CA LYS A 187 -7.07 20.39 20.30
C LYS A 187 -6.73 21.87 20.16
N ARG A 188 -6.53 22.34 18.92
CA ARG A 188 -6.24 23.77 18.65
C ARG A 188 -7.46 24.68 18.89
N ILE A 189 -8.68 24.21 18.56
CA ILE A 189 -9.91 25.02 18.64
C ILE A 189 -10.51 24.96 20.04
N THR A 190 -10.58 23.78 20.66
CA THR A 190 -11.31 23.58 21.95
C THR A 190 -10.40 23.36 23.16
N GLY A 191 -9.07 23.32 22.95
CA GLY A 191 -8.11 22.98 24.00
C GLY A 191 -7.96 21.46 24.23
N GLU A 192 -8.94 20.66 23.83
CA GLU A 192 -8.96 19.20 24.01
C GLU A 192 -8.98 18.48 22.66
N GLY A 193 -8.09 17.46 22.51
CA GLY A 193 -8.04 16.63 21.32
C GLY A 193 -9.18 15.59 21.30
N LYS A 194 -10.04 15.63 20.30
CA LYS A 194 -11.12 14.63 20.11
C LYS A 194 -10.74 13.61 19.05
N ARG A 195 -11.19 12.37 19.22
CA ARG A 195 -11.00 11.29 18.23
C ARG A 195 -12.18 11.26 17.27
N PHE A 196 -11.90 11.08 15.96
CA PHE A 196 -12.91 10.87 14.93
C PHE A 196 -13.35 9.40 14.89
N PHE A 197 -12.39 8.50 14.79
CA PHE A 197 -12.59 7.06 14.94
C PHE A 197 -12.32 6.64 16.38
N LYS A 198 -12.86 5.49 16.83
CA LYS A 198 -12.49 4.91 18.14
C LYS A 198 -10.97 4.69 18.23
N MET A 199 -10.39 4.17 17.13
CA MET A 199 -8.95 3.98 16.94
C MET A 199 -8.61 4.03 15.46
N ALA A 200 -7.36 4.33 15.11
CA ALA A 200 -6.82 4.26 13.75
C ALA A 200 -5.47 3.51 13.81
N PRO A 201 -5.12 2.74 12.78
CA PRO A 201 -5.80 2.53 11.49
C PRO A 201 -7.22 1.92 11.62
N ILE A 202 -7.99 1.90 10.49
CA ILE A 202 -9.44 1.65 10.56
C ILE A 202 -9.81 0.22 10.96
N HIS A 203 -8.97 -0.78 10.73
CA HIS A 203 -9.19 -2.15 11.22
C HIS A 203 -9.39 -2.17 12.74
N LEU A 204 -8.59 -1.41 13.51
CA LEU A 204 -8.71 -1.32 14.97
C LEU A 204 -10.03 -0.69 15.41
N HIS A 205 -10.60 0.20 14.58
CA HIS A 205 -11.91 0.76 14.84
C HIS A 205 -12.99 -0.33 14.83
N PHE A 206 -12.95 -1.25 13.87
CA PHE A 206 -13.93 -2.34 13.76
C PHE A 206 -13.76 -3.37 14.87
N GLU A 207 -12.54 -3.68 15.31
CA GLU A 207 -12.30 -4.52 16.48
C GLU A 207 -12.92 -3.90 17.73
N LEU A 208 -12.75 -2.57 17.95
CA LEU A 208 -13.38 -1.84 19.06
C LEU A 208 -14.90 -1.70 18.91
N LEU A 209 -15.48 -2.01 17.75
CA LEU A 209 -16.92 -2.18 17.54
C LEU A 209 -17.39 -3.61 17.84
N GLY A 210 -16.49 -4.54 18.17
CA GLY A 210 -16.80 -5.91 18.56
C GLY A 210 -16.66 -6.95 17.43
N TRP A 211 -16.04 -6.59 16.30
CA TRP A 211 -15.70 -7.59 15.28
C TRP A 211 -14.47 -8.39 15.72
N SER A 212 -14.48 -9.70 15.47
CA SER A 212 -13.26 -10.49 15.68
C SER A 212 -12.23 -10.15 14.61
N GLU A 213 -10.95 -10.36 14.90
CA GLU A 213 -9.84 -10.16 13.95
C GLU A 213 -10.10 -10.87 12.62
N THR A 214 -10.49 -12.13 12.66
CA THR A 214 -10.81 -12.91 11.46
C THR A 214 -11.99 -12.33 10.68
N GLN A 215 -13.00 -11.75 11.35
CA GLN A 215 -14.11 -11.07 10.67
C GLN A 215 -13.65 -9.80 9.97
N VAL A 216 -12.77 -9.02 10.58
CA VAL A 216 -12.20 -7.82 9.96
C VAL A 216 -11.42 -8.22 8.71
N VAL A 217 -10.49 -9.17 8.83
CA VAL A 217 -9.65 -9.64 7.73
C VAL A 217 -10.49 -10.16 6.56
N GLN A 218 -11.45 -11.05 6.83
CA GLN A 218 -12.28 -11.63 5.77
C GLN A 218 -13.14 -10.58 5.06
N ARG A 219 -13.78 -9.66 5.79
CA ARG A 219 -14.64 -8.62 5.21
C ARG A 219 -13.84 -7.61 4.41
N PHE A 220 -12.67 -7.20 4.92
CA PHE A 220 -11.77 -6.31 4.19
C PHE A 220 -11.24 -6.96 2.92
N TRP A 221 -10.90 -8.26 2.99
CA TRP A 221 -10.49 -9.00 1.81
C TRP A 221 -11.60 -9.11 0.76
N LEU A 222 -12.85 -9.39 1.16
CA LEU A 222 -13.99 -9.40 0.23
C LEU A 222 -14.18 -8.04 -0.45
N ILE A 223 -14.08 -6.93 0.29
CA ILE A 223 -14.13 -5.59 -0.29
C ILE A 223 -12.97 -5.38 -1.28
N SER A 224 -11.77 -5.81 -0.92
CA SER A 224 -10.59 -5.72 -1.79
C SER A 224 -10.76 -6.52 -3.08
N LEU A 225 -11.30 -7.73 -3.02
CA LEU A 225 -11.60 -8.55 -4.20
C LEU A 225 -12.58 -7.84 -5.14
N LEU A 226 -13.69 -7.34 -4.61
CA LEU A 226 -14.68 -6.62 -5.43
C LEU A 226 -14.09 -5.36 -6.06
N ALA A 227 -13.32 -4.59 -5.30
CA ALA A 227 -12.67 -3.38 -5.78
C ALA A 227 -11.59 -3.69 -6.84
N ALA A 228 -10.82 -4.77 -6.65
CA ALA A 228 -9.84 -5.23 -7.61
C ALA A 228 -10.50 -5.68 -8.94
N MET A 229 -11.59 -6.45 -8.86
CA MET A 229 -12.37 -6.84 -10.04
C MET A 229 -12.92 -5.62 -10.79
N PHE A 230 -13.46 -4.64 -10.05
CA PHE A 230 -13.95 -3.39 -10.64
C PHE A 230 -12.81 -2.59 -11.29
N GLY A 231 -11.65 -2.49 -10.62
CA GLY A 231 -10.47 -1.81 -11.18
C GLY A 231 -9.95 -2.47 -12.45
N VAL A 232 -9.89 -3.81 -12.50
CA VAL A 232 -9.55 -4.54 -13.74
C VAL A 232 -10.58 -4.28 -14.83
N GLY A 233 -11.89 -4.30 -14.49
CA GLY A 233 -12.96 -3.97 -15.44
C GLY A 233 -12.80 -2.57 -16.04
N MET A 234 -12.44 -1.57 -15.22
CA MET A 234 -12.18 -0.19 -15.68
C MET A 234 -10.93 -0.10 -16.57
N ALA A 235 -9.92 -0.95 -16.36
CA ALA A 235 -8.72 -0.97 -17.20
C ALA A 235 -8.95 -1.57 -18.59
N LEU A 236 -10.07 -2.30 -18.79
CA LEU A 236 -10.42 -2.98 -20.05
C LEU A 236 -11.30 -2.11 -20.96
N VAL A 237 -11.92 -1.08 -20.44
CA VAL A 237 -12.78 -0.13 -21.17
C VAL A 237 -11.97 1.08 -21.60
#